data_bcfc47697b92c321e3dd3b99d1a3b781
#
_entry.id   bcfc47697b92c321e3dd3b99d1a3b781
#
_cell.length_a   1.000
_cell.length_b   1.000
_cell.length_c   1.000
_cell.angle_alpha   90.00
_cell.angle_beta   90.00
_cell.angle_gamma   90.00
#
_symmetry.space_group_name_H-M   'P 1'
#
loop_
_entity.id
_entity.type
_entity.pdbx_description
1 polymer ?
#
loop_
_entity_poly.entity_id
_entity_poly.type
_entity_poly.pdbx_seq_one_letter_code
_entity_poly.pdbx_strand_id
1 'polypeptide(L)'
;MIRFTIFPRLLVLPGQKSNPYIQDFVSSLEQTGEAVVVNPPHKNPLFSLLPMKRWGDVFVFNWYENVPDYKYGPIQTVFALLLVLGAKMCGRKIVWVLHNKGPHRQEHVKQKRFLTRFIARHSDLILTHAREGIDLARRYDRRAEAKTCFLHHPTKNRLPKSRPTGPVMYDLLIWGQISRYKGVIEYVRYLRNNPCKGLRVCIVGACPSQSLAEEITRELTDTITFINRSPSFEELARYVEQSAFVLEPYKPESVLSSGTLMDSLSFGAKVIGPDTGSFKDYAQEKRLNVYTFRDYREIDEIVTRYRDCPVSWEGYRDFLEENSWPNFGRRVVELVKKC
;
A
#
# COMPACT_ATOMS: atom_id res chain seq x y z
N MET A 1 -4.18 -25.54 14.80
CA MET A 1 -4.60 -24.51 13.82
C MET A 1 -4.85 -23.21 14.57
N ILE A 2 -4.18 -22.12 14.20
CA ILE A 2 -4.30 -20.80 14.85
C ILE A 2 -5.55 -20.10 14.30
N ARG A 3 -6.37 -19.57 15.18
CA ARG A 3 -7.62 -18.88 14.82
C ARG A 3 -7.37 -17.37 14.77
N PHE A 4 -7.57 -16.76 13.61
CA PHE A 4 -7.37 -15.32 13.37
C PHE A 4 -8.72 -14.57 13.33
N THR A 5 -8.75 -13.40 13.91
CA THR A 5 -9.79 -12.38 13.76
C THR A 5 -9.20 -11.17 13.04
N ILE A 6 -9.68 -10.86 11.84
CA ILE A 6 -9.12 -9.82 10.97
C ILE A 6 -10.01 -8.58 10.99
N PHE A 7 -9.37 -7.40 11.10
CA PHE A 7 -10.02 -6.09 10.97
C PHE A 7 -9.23 -5.20 9.97
N PRO A 8 -9.92 -4.46 9.08
CA PRO A 8 -11.35 -4.51 8.83
C PRO A 8 -11.74 -5.72 7.96
N ARG A 9 -12.87 -6.35 8.23
CA ARG A 9 -13.43 -7.38 7.35
C ARG A 9 -14.77 -6.90 6.80
N LEU A 10 -14.71 -6.21 5.65
CA LEU A 10 -15.87 -5.62 5.01
C LEU A 10 -16.61 -6.64 4.13
N LEU A 11 -17.94 -6.59 4.18
CA LEU A 11 -18.79 -7.27 3.23
C LEU A 11 -18.75 -6.48 1.91
N VAL A 12 -18.18 -7.09 0.86
CA VAL A 12 -18.14 -6.52 -0.48
C VAL A 12 -19.32 -7.04 -1.27
N LEU A 13 -20.18 -6.13 -1.72
CA LEU A 13 -21.32 -6.49 -2.56
C LEU A 13 -20.88 -6.66 -4.03
N PRO A 14 -21.60 -7.47 -4.83
CA PRO A 14 -21.32 -7.59 -6.26
C PRO A 14 -21.26 -6.23 -6.94
N GLY A 15 -20.22 -5.98 -7.73
CA GLY A 15 -19.97 -4.70 -8.42
C GLY A 15 -19.28 -3.62 -7.59
N GLN A 16 -19.07 -3.81 -6.30
CA GLN A 16 -18.27 -2.89 -5.48
C GLN A 16 -16.78 -3.19 -5.61
N LYS A 17 -16.00 -2.14 -5.92
CA LYS A 17 -14.53 -2.22 -5.86
C LYS A 17 -14.08 -2.10 -4.39
N SER A 18 -13.31 -3.07 -3.92
CA SER A 18 -12.66 -3.02 -2.60
C SER A 18 -11.15 -3.14 -2.77
N ASN A 19 -10.41 -2.67 -1.76
CA ASN A 19 -8.99 -2.95 -1.69
C ASN A 19 -8.78 -4.46 -1.48
N PRO A 20 -8.13 -5.19 -2.41
CA PRO A 20 -7.99 -6.64 -2.35
C PRO A 20 -7.07 -7.11 -1.19
N TYR A 21 -6.28 -6.21 -0.59
CA TYR A 21 -5.30 -6.54 0.44
C TYR A 21 -5.85 -7.44 1.56
N ILE A 22 -7.01 -7.10 2.13
CA ILE A 22 -7.58 -7.90 3.23
C ILE A 22 -8.03 -9.29 2.75
N GLN A 23 -8.58 -9.38 1.56
CA GLN A 23 -9.00 -10.67 0.99
C GLN A 23 -7.79 -11.55 0.68
N ASP A 24 -6.77 -10.99 0.06
CA ASP A 24 -5.52 -11.69 -0.24
C ASP A 24 -4.79 -12.09 1.05
N PHE A 25 -4.81 -11.24 2.09
CA PHE A 25 -4.25 -11.57 3.40
C PHE A 25 -4.98 -12.75 4.05
N VAL A 26 -6.32 -12.72 4.09
CA VAL A 26 -7.12 -13.85 4.59
C VAL A 26 -6.78 -15.15 3.85
N SER A 27 -6.81 -15.10 2.52
CA SER A 27 -6.48 -16.26 1.69
C SER A 27 -5.05 -16.76 1.94
N SER A 28 -4.09 -15.87 2.13
CA SER A 28 -2.69 -16.23 2.39
C SER A 28 -2.51 -16.97 3.72
N LEU A 29 -3.25 -16.58 4.76
CA LEU A 29 -3.25 -17.28 6.04
C LEU A 29 -3.87 -18.68 5.92
N GLU A 30 -5.03 -18.77 5.29
CA GLU A 30 -5.76 -20.05 5.15
C GLU A 30 -5.00 -21.05 4.26
N GLN A 31 -4.31 -20.58 3.23
CA GLN A 31 -3.45 -21.41 2.38
C GLN A 31 -2.27 -22.05 3.11
N THR A 32 -1.90 -21.56 4.29
CA THR A 32 -0.85 -22.23 5.10
C THR A 32 -1.27 -23.59 5.64
N GLY A 33 -2.57 -23.87 5.71
CA GLY A 33 -3.13 -25.06 6.39
C GLY A 33 -3.01 -25.03 7.93
N GLU A 34 -2.31 -24.01 8.48
CA GLU A 34 -2.08 -23.85 9.92
C GLU A 34 -2.95 -22.76 10.56
N ALA A 35 -3.62 -21.96 9.75
CA ALA A 35 -4.43 -20.82 10.18
C ALA A 35 -5.85 -20.86 9.60
N VAL A 36 -6.80 -20.29 10.35
CA VAL A 36 -8.18 -20.10 9.91
C VAL A 36 -8.68 -18.73 10.37
N VAL A 37 -9.42 -18.02 9.50
CA VAL A 37 -10.03 -16.74 9.85
C VAL A 37 -11.48 -16.96 10.28
N VAL A 38 -11.78 -16.61 11.53
CA VAL A 38 -13.03 -17.01 12.19
C VAL A 38 -14.14 -15.97 12.19
N ASN A 39 -13.82 -14.67 11.97
CA ASN A 39 -14.84 -13.63 11.94
C ASN A 39 -15.42 -13.46 10.54
N PRO A 40 -16.76 -13.36 10.40
CA PRO A 40 -17.40 -13.11 9.10
C PRO A 40 -17.22 -11.65 8.65
N PRO A 41 -17.29 -11.37 7.34
CA PRO A 41 -17.37 -9.98 6.85
C PRO A 41 -18.69 -9.32 7.28
N HIS A 42 -18.65 -8.01 7.52
CA HIS A 42 -19.82 -7.22 7.92
C HIS A 42 -19.82 -5.84 7.24
N LYS A 43 -21.01 -5.22 7.08
CA LYS A 43 -21.14 -3.85 6.51
C LYS A 43 -20.42 -2.80 7.36
N ASN A 44 -20.49 -2.92 8.68
CA ASN A 44 -19.64 -2.15 9.60
C ASN A 44 -18.50 -3.05 10.09
N PRO A 45 -17.23 -2.73 9.80
CA PRO A 45 -16.12 -3.63 10.08
C PRO A 45 -15.89 -3.88 11.58
N LEU A 46 -16.27 -2.97 12.49
CA LEU A 46 -16.18 -3.22 13.92
C LEU A 46 -17.16 -4.31 14.38
N PHE A 47 -18.33 -4.41 13.75
CA PHE A 47 -19.29 -5.46 14.09
C PHE A 47 -18.87 -6.84 13.58
N SER A 48 -17.93 -6.92 12.63
CA SER A 48 -17.30 -8.20 12.27
C SER A 48 -16.52 -8.82 13.43
N LEU A 49 -16.17 -8.02 14.45
CA LEU A 49 -15.49 -8.46 15.66
C LEU A 49 -16.45 -9.00 16.75
N LEU A 50 -17.76 -8.98 16.50
CA LEU A 50 -18.78 -9.56 17.36
C LEU A 50 -19.34 -10.85 16.73
N PRO A 51 -19.86 -11.80 17.52
CA PRO A 51 -19.83 -11.90 18.98
C PRO A 51 -18.49 -12.41 19.54
N MET A 52 -18.17 -12.08 20.80
CA MET A 52 -16.90 -12.44 21.47
C MET A 52 -16.64 -13.97 21.49
N LYS A 53 -17.66 -14.81 21.52
CA LYS A 53 -17.51 -16.27 21.42
C LYS A 53 -16.87 -16.77 20.13
N ARG A 54 -16.81 -15.93 19.08
CA ARG A 54 -16.12 -16.23 17.82
C ARG A 54 -14.73 -15.62 17.73
N TRP A 55 -14.21 -15.05 18.81
CA TRP A 55 -12.86 -14.50 18.82
C TRP A 55 -11.82 -15.59 18.56
N GLY A 56 -10.88 -15.25 17.68
CA GLY A 56 -9.70 -16.06 17.43
C GLY A 56 -8.66 -15.92 18.54
N ASP A 57 -7.56 -16.61 18.38
CA ASP A 57 -6.40 -16.55 19.28
C ASP A 57 -5.58 -15.28 19.02
N VAL A 58 -5.68 -14.76 17.79
CA VAL A 58 -4.92 -13.61 17.27
C VAL A 58 -5.85 -12.63 16.59
N PHE A 59 -5.76 -11.36 16.97
CA PHE A 59 -6.42 -10.26 16.29
C PHE A 59 -5.43 -9.54 15.39
N VAL A 60 -5.77 -9.31 14.13
CA VAL A 60 -4.97 -8.54 13.19
C VAL A 60 -5.72 -7.26 12.83
N PHE A 61 -5.13 -6.12 13.17
CA PHE A 61 -5.70 -4.80 12.91
C PHE A 61 -4.95 -4.11 11.77
N ASN A 62 -5.67 -3.81 10.70
CA ASN A 62 -5.21 -2.96 9.60
C ASN A 62 -5.98 -1.64 9.65
N TRP A 63 -5.30 -0.53 9.40
CA TRP A 63 -5.92 0.82 9.38
C TRP A 63 -6.80 1.12 10.60
N TYR A 64 -6.43 0.61 11.75
CA TYR A 64 -7.16 0.80 13.01
C TYR A 64 -7.32 2.28 13.37
N GLU A 65 -6.36 3.09 13.02
CA GLU A 65 -6.35 4.54 13.19
C GLU A 65 -7.48 5.26 12.44
N ASN A 66 -8.07 4.63 11.42
CA ASN A 66 -9.14 5.23 10.61
C ASN A 66 -10.55 5.02 11.20
N VAL A 67 -10.70 4.34 12.32
CA VAL A 67 -12.00 4.13 12.99
C VAL A 67 -12.76 5.46 13.25
N PRO A 68 -12.13 6.59 13.62
CA PRO A 68 -12.82 7.86 13.79
C PRO A 68 -13.49 8.39 12.51
N ASP A 69 -13.09 7.94 11.32
CA ASP A 69 -13.69 8.34 10.05
C ASP A 69 -14.99 7.59 9.71
N TYR A 70 -15.36 6.57 10.48
CA TYR A 70 -16.59 5.83 10.28
C TYR A 70 -17.81 6.61 10.77
N LYS A 71 -19.00 6.24 10.28
CA LYS A 71 -20.26 6.82 10.79
C LYS A 71 -20.30 6.65 12.31
N TYR A 72 -20.61 7.72 13.07
CA TYR A 72 -20.52 7.76 14.53
C TYR A 72 -19.12 7.52 15.10
N GLY A 73 -18.08 8.05 14.44
CA GLY A 73 -16.67 7.84 14.75
C GLY A 73 -16.28 7.91 16.23
N PRO A 74 -16.71 8.92 17.01
CA PRO A 74 -16.39 8.98 18.45
C PRO A 74 -16.86 7.75 19.24
N ILE A 75 -18.10 7.31 19.02
CA ILE A 75 -18.66 6.11 19.67
C ILE A 75 -17.91 4.86 19.21
N GLN A 76 -17.66 4.74 17.90
CA GLN A 76 -16.89 3.61 17.37
C GLN A 76 -15.45 3.58 17.87
N THR A 77 -14.84 4.75 18.13
CA THR A 77 -13.53 4.86 18.75
C THR A 77 -13.50 4.25 20.16
N VAL A 78 -14.46 4.61 21.00
CA VAL A 78 -14.58 4.01 22.35
C VAL A 78 -14.77 2.50 22.26
N PHE A 79 -15.65 2.06 21.36
CA PHE A 79 -15.90 0.64 21.16
C PHE A 79 -14.64 -0.11 20.67
N ALA A 80 -13.88 0.47 19.75
CA ALA A 80 -12.62 -0.10 19.27
C ALA A 80 -11.58 -0.26 20.39
N LEU A 81 -11.48 0.74 21.30
CA LEU A 81 -10.60 0.65 22.48
C LEU A 81 -11.02 -0.51 23.39
N LEU A 82 -12.32 -0.60 23.70
CA LEU A 82 -12.86 -1.67 24.54
C LEU A 82 -12.64 -3.05 23.93
N LEU A 83 -12.74 -3.20 22.62
CA LEU A 83 -12.47 -4.45 21.90
C LEU A 83 -11.01 -4.90 22.07
N VAL A 84 -10.05 -3.99 21.90
CA VAL A 84 -8.62 -4.31 22.08
C VAL A 84 -8.32 -4.67 23.52
N LEU A 85 -8.83 -3.89 24.51
CA LEU A 85 -8.65 -4.20 25.93
C LEU A 85 -9.30 -5.55 26.31
N GLY A 86 -10.51 -5.78 25.86
CA GLY A 86 -11.21 -7.06 26.09
C GLY A 86 -10.47 -8.26 25.49
N ALA A 87 -9.93 -8.11 24.27
CA ALA A 87 -9.10 -9.14 23.65
C ALA A 87 -7.86 -9.44 24.50
N LYS A 88 -7.16 -8.40 24.99
CA LYS A 88 -5.99 -8.56 25.88
C LYS A 88 -6.39 -9.23 27.21
N MET A 89 -7.49 -8.83 27.83
CA MET A 89 -7.99 -9.44 29.07
C MET A 89 -8.32 -10.92 28.87
N CYS A 90 -8.77 -11.32 27.67
CA CYS A 90 -9.01 -12.71 27.29
C CYS A 90 -7.73 -13.44 26.83
N GLY A 91 -6.54 -12.88 27.03
CA GLY A 91 -5.27 -13.49 26.66
C GLY A 91 -5.03 -13.61 25.14
N ARG A 92 -5.75 -12.81 24.32
CA ARG A 92 -5.59 -12.85 22.86
C ARG A 92 -4.39 -12.01 22.42
N LYS A 93 -3.66 -12.48 21.40
CA LYS A 93 -2.55 -11.76 20.79
C LYS A 93 -3.08 -10.67 19.86
N ILE A 94 -2.43 -9.53 19.86
CA ILE A 94 -2.75 -8.38 19.00
C ILE A 94 -1.62 -8.17 18.00
N VAL A 95 -1.94 -8.27 16.72
CA VAL A 95 -1.06 -7.90 15.60
C VAL A 95 -1.58 -6.61 14.99
N TRP A 96 -0.73 -5.63 14.83
CA TRP A 96 -1.05 -4.40 14.11
C TRP A 96 -0.23 -4.30 12.82
N VAL A 97 -0.87 -4.01 11.70
CA VAL A 97 -0.19 -3.75 10.43
C VAL A 97 -0.10 -2.24 10.21
N LEU A 98 1.11 -1.71 10.29
CA LEU A 98 1.41 -0.29 10.13
C LEU A 98 1.61 0.03 8.64
N HIS A 99 0.57 0.58 8.01
CA HIS A 99 0.55 0.90 6.58
C HIS A 99 1.02 2.32 6.24
N ASN A 100 0.74 3.30 7.11
CA ASN A 100 0.83 4.72 6.77
C ASN A 100 1.68 5.50 7.77
N LYS A 101 2.36 6.57 7.32
CA LYS A 101 3.07 7.51 8.21
C LYS A 101 2.12 8.32 9.08
N GLY A 102 0.93 8.59 8.56
CA GLY A 102 -0.08 9.37 9.24
C GLY A 102 -1.42 9.28 8.54
N PRO A 103 -2.45 9.95 9.07
CA PRO A 103 -3.79 9.93 8.50
C PRO A 103 -3.82 10.64 7.15
N HIS A 104 -4.37 9.97 6.12
CA HIS A 104 -4.57 10.58 4.80
C HIS A 104 -5.64 11.68 4.80
N ARG A 105 -6.63 11.59 5.70
CA ARG A 105 -7.65 12.63 5.91
C ARG A 105 -7.29 13.45 7.12
N GLN A 106 -7.35 14.76 6.99
CA GLN A 106 -7.05 15.72 8.08
C GLN A 106 -8.18 15.84 9.13
N GLU A 107 -9.23 15.06 8.98
CA GLU A 107 -10.31 14.96 9.97
C GLU A 107 -9.89 14.08 11.14
N HIS A 108 -10.36 14.41 12.35
CA HIS A 108 -10.14 13.63 13.58
C HIS A 108 -8.67 13.31 13.92
N VAL A 109 -7.72 14.17 13.51
CA VAL A 109 -6.26 13.91 13.63
C VAL A 109 -5.85 13.58 15.07
N LYS A 110 -6.40 14.27 16.08
CA LYS A 110 -6.08 13.99 17.50
C LYS A 110 -6.51 12.57 17.91
N GLN A 111 -7.72 12.16 17.52
CA GLN A 111 -8.25 10.82 17.82
C GLN A 111 -7.48 9.75 17.09
N LYS A 112 -7.13 9.95 15.81
CA LYS A 112 -6.30 9.03 15.03
C LYS A 112 -4.92 8.85 15.65
N ARG A 113 -4.24 9.93 16.05
CA ARG A 113 -2.96 9.86 16.75
C ARG A 113 -3.06 9.11 18.08
N PHE A 114 -4.14 9.32 18.81
CA PHE A 114 -4.39 8.60 20.05
C PHE A 114 -4.56 7.11 19.78
N LEU A 115 -5.40 6.71 18.81
CA LEU A 115 -5.58 5.30 18.44
C LEU A 115 -4.29 4.64 17.95
N THR A 116 -3.49 5.36 17.16
CA THR A 116 -2.18 4.85 16.69
C THR A 116 -1.25 4.55 17.87
N ARG A 117 -1.14 5.47 18.83
CA ARG A 117 -0.33 5.23 20.04
C ARG A 117 -0.91 4.10 20.90
N PHE A 118 -2.21 4.05 21.02
CA PHE A 118 -2.90 3.01 21.78
C PHE A 118 -2.63 1.63 21.18
N ILE A 119 -2.84 1.43 19.87
CA ILE A 119 -2.61 0.14 19.24
C ILE A 119 -1.12 -0.24 19.23
N ALA A 120 -0.21 0.72 18.99
CA ALA A 120 1.23 0.50 19.07
C ALA A 120 1.65 -0.03 20.44
N ARG A 121 1.07 0.51 21.53
CA ARG A 121 1.36 0.09 22.90
C ARG A 121 0.84 -1.33 23.21
N HIS A 122 -0.37 -1.65 22.76
CA HIS A 122 -1.08 -2.89 23.13
C HIS A 122 -0.84 -4.06 22.17
N SER A 123 -0.21 -3.84 21.02
CA SER A 123 0.17 -4.91 20.11
C SER A 123 1.27 -5.80 20.68
N ASP A 124 1.20 -7.09 20.39
CA ASP A 124 2.24 -8.08 20.67
C ASP A 124 3.23 -8.17 19.50
N LEU A 125 2.72 -7.97 18.28
CA LEU A 125 3.50 -7.90 17.04
C LEU A 125 3.03 -6.71 16.20
N ILE A 126 3.96 -5.99 15.59
CA ILE A 126 3.69 -4.95 14.60
C ILE A 126 4.33 -5.38 13.29
N LEU A 127 3.54 -5.43 12.22
CA LEU A 127 4.04 -5.67 10.87
C LEU A 127 4.11 -4.34 10.12
N THR A 128 5.15 -4.14 9.35
CA THR A 128 5.29 -2.97 8.48
C THR A 128 5.87 -3.38 7.13
N HIS A 129 5.48 -2.66 6.08
CA HIS A 129 5.94 -2.88 4.71
C HIS A 129 7.04 -1.89 4.28
N ALA A 130 7.63 -1.20 5.25
CA ALA A 130 8.80 -0.34 5.05
C ALA A 130 9.68 -0.37 6.30
N ARG A 131 11.01 -0.39 6.15
CA ARG A 131 11.95 -0.34 7.29
C ARG A 131 11.78 0.92 8.12
N GLU A 132 11.46 2.06 7.49
CA GLU A 132 11.12 3.30 8.17
C GLU A 132 9.96 3.15 9.17
N GLY A 133 9.08 2.14 8.97
CA GLY A 133 7.99 1.80 9.90
C GLY A 133 8.47 1.37 11.28
N ILE A 134 9.68 0.84 11.41
CA ILE A 134 10.27 0.47 12.71
C ILE A 134 10.52 1.72 13.55
N ASP A 135 11.17 2.74 12.96
CA ASP A 135 11.40 4.03 13.63
C ASP A 135 10.09 4.77 13.89
N LEU A 136 9.14 4.66 12.99
CA LEU A 136 7.82 5.26 13.17
C LEU A 136 7.06 4.62 14.34
N ALA A 137 7.08 3.30 14.46
CA ALA A 137 6.48 2.57 15.58
C ALA A 137 7.12 3.00 16.93
N ARG A 138 8.46 3.15 16.98
CA ARG A 138 9.18 3.65 18.13
C ARG A 138 8.73 5.06 18.56
N ARG A 139 8.40 5.94 17.61
CA ARG A 139 7.87 7.28 17.91
C ARG A 139 6.48 7.25 18.56
N TYR A 140 5.68 6.22 18.29
CA TYR A 140 4.39 6.03 18.93
C TYR A 140 4.49 5.42 20.33
N ASP A 141 5.36 4.41 20.50
CA ASP A 141 5.69 3.79 21.78
C ASP A 141 7.11 3.22 21.72
N ARG A 142 7.97 3.56 22.69
CA ARG A 142 9.38 3.11 22.72
C ARG A 142 9.53 1.59 22.68
N ARG A 143 8.56 0.84 23.24
CA ARG A 143 8.56 -0.63 23.26
C ARG A 143 8.14 -1.23 21.93
N ALA A 144 7.55 -0.44 21.03
CA ALA A 144 7.04 -0.92 19.76
C ALA A 144 8.17 -1.36 18.81
N GLU A 145 9.36 -0.76 18.90
CA GLU A 145 10.52 -1.12 18.09
C GLU A 145 10.85 -2.62 18.17
N ALA A 146 10.99 -3.16 19.39
CA ALA A 146 11.37 -4.55 19.62
C ALA A 146 10.35 -5.58 19.12
N LYS A 147 9.11 -5.18 18.87
CA LYS A 147 8.02 -6.03 18.38
C LYS A 147 7.57 -5.68 16.95
N THR A 148 8.34 -4.83 16.25
CA THR A 148 8.07 -4.44 14.87
C THR A 148 8.92 -5.26 13.90
N CYS A 149 8.25 -5.95 12.97
CA CYS A 149 8.87 -6.77 11.94
C CYS A 149 8.59 -6.16 10.56
N PHE A 150 9.64 -5.98 9.78
CA PHE A 150 9.55 -5.60 8.39
C PHE A 150 9.30 -6.83 7.52
N LEU A 151 8.28 -6.76 6.67
CA LEU A 151 8.00 -7.69 5.58
C LEU A 151 7.67 -6.85 4.34
N HIS A 152 8.27 -7.18 3.20
CA HIS A 152 7.89 -6.54 1.94
C HIS A 152 6.37 -6.66 1.71
N HIS A 153 5.77 -5.65 1.07
CA HIS A 153 4.35 -5.71 0.74
C HIS A 153 4.13 -6.84 -0.27
N PRO A 154 3.28 -7.84 0.02
CA PRO A 154 3.07 -8.96 -0.88
C PRO A 154 2.29 -8.55 -2.12
N THR A 155 2.53 -9.24 -3.25
CA THR A 155 1.75 -9.10 -4.48
C THR A 155 1.63 -10.42 -5.23
N LYS A 156 0.86 -10.40 -6.33
CA LYS A 156 0.72 -11.51 -7.27
C LYS A 156 1.76 -11.33 -8.39
N ASN A 157 2.41 -12.39 -8.82
CA ASN A 157 3.28 -12.34 -9.99
C ASN A 157 2.41 -12.18 -11.25
N ARG A 158 2.63 -11.09 -11.98
CA ARG A 158 1.95 -10.75 -13.25
C ARG A 158 2.97 -10.50 -14.37
N LEU A 159 4.21 -10.99 -14.21
CA LEU A 159 5.21 -10.84 -15.25
C LEU A 159 4.72 -11.43 -16.56
N PRO A 160 4.95 -10.75 -17.69
CA PRO A 160 4.58 -11.27 -18.99
C PRO A 160 5.35 -12.58 -19.29
N LYS A 161 4.73 -13.48 -20.05
CA LYS A 161 5.35 -14.76 -20.44
C LYS A 161 6.57 -14.58 -21.35
N SER A 162 6.60 -13.50 -22.13
CA SER A 162 7.70 -13.11 -23.00
C SER A 162 8.04 -11.65 -22.77
N ARG A 163 9.30 -11.28 -23.08
CA ARG A 163 9.71 -9.86 -22.97
C ARG A 163 8.88 -9.00 -23.91
N PRO A 164 8.37 -7.84 -23.45
CA PRO A 164 7.68 -6.91 -24.34
C PRO A 164 8.61 -6.45 -25.47
N THR A 165 8.09 -6.47 -26.70
CA THR A 165 8.82 -6.02 -27.91
C THR A 165 8.16 -4.81 -28.57
N GLY A 166 7.05 -4.33 -28.00
CA GLY A 166 6.32 -3.19 -28.51
C GLY A 166 7.03 -1.84 -28.32
N PRO A 167 6.64 -0.81 -29.06
CA PRO A 167 7.24 0.52 -28.94
C PRO A 167 6.88 1.16 -27.59
N VAL A 168 7.85 1.84 -26.99
CA VAL A 168 7.63 2.69 -25.82
C VAL A 168 6.99 4.01 -26.27
N MET A 169 5.74 4.23 -25.87
CA MET A 169 4.95 5.41 -26.21
C MET A 169 5.08 6.53 -25.19
N TYR A 170 5.27 6.17 -23.92
CA TYR A 170 5.36 7.10 -22.79
C TYR A 170 6.69 6.97 -22.08
N ASP A 171 7.22 8.09 -21.62
CA ASP A 171 8.40 8.09 -20.77
C ASP A 171 8.02 7.73 -19.33
N LEU A 172 6.85 8.20 -18.90
CA LEU A 172 6.32 7.97 -17.56
C LEU A 172 4.85 7.54 -17.59
N LEU A 173 4.53 6.53 -16.81
CA LEU A 173 3.17 6.11 -16.46
C LEU A 173 2.89 6.45 -15.00
N ILE A 174 1.83 7.19 -14.72
CA ILE A 174 1.27 7.38 -13.38
C ILE A 174 -0.07 6.66 -13.34
N TRP A 175 -0.26 5.72 -12.41
CA TRP A 175 -1.48 4.94 -12.37
C TRP A 175 -2.05 4.72 -10.96
N GLY A 176 -3.28 4.20 -10.89
CA GLY A 176 -4.02 3.91 -9.67
C GLY A 176 -4.98 5.03 -9.29
N GLN A 177 -5.59 4.95 -8.13
CA GLN A 177 -6.53 5.99 -7.67
C GLN A 177 -5.82 7.33 -7.50
N ILE A 178 -6.30 8.35 -8.20
CA ILE A 178 -5.73 9.70 -8.16
C ILE A 178 -6.29 10.46 -6.96
N SER A 179 -5.40 10.98 -6.13
CA SER A 179 -5.74 11.72 -4.92
C SER A 179 -4.65 12.73 -4.57
N ARG A 180 -4.98 13.76 -3.78
CA ARG A 180 -4.06 14.87 -3.47
C ARG A 180 -2.77 14.42 -2.79
N TYR A 181 -2.81 13.38 -1.94
CA TYR A 181 -1.61 12.91 -1.24
C TYR A 181 -0.62 12.20 -2.18
N LYS A 182 -1.08 11.76 -3.37
CA LYS A 182 -0.22 11.11 -4.37
C LYS A 182 0.67 12.08 -5.16
N GLY A 183 0.52 13.40 -4.99
CA GLY A 183 1.40 14.39 -5.61
C GLY A 183 1.23 14.56 -7.12
N VAL A 184 0.20 13.96 -7.73
CA VAL A 184 0.01 13.98 -9.19
C VAL A 184 -0.16 15.39 -9.72
N ILE A 185 -1.00 16.20 -9.08
CA ILE A 185 -1.24 17.59 -9.52
C ILE A 185 0.01 18.47 -9.37
N GLU A 186 0.80 18.25 -8.32
CA GLU A 186 2.05 18.97 -8.09
C GLU A 186 3.06 18.63 -9.18
N TYR A 187 3.14 17.36 -9.59
CA TYR A 187 4.03 16.96 -10.69
C TYR A 187 3.57 17.48 -12.05
N VAL A 188 2.27 17.46 -12.35
CA VAL A 188 1.70 18.04 -13.58
C VAL A 188 2.02 19.54 -13.67
N ARG A 189 1.86 20.30 -12.58
CA ARG A 189 2.26 21.70 -12.51
C ARG A 189 3.76 21.92 -12.70
N TYR A 190 4.58 21.04 -12.13
CA TYR A 190 6.01 21.08 -12.34
C TYR A 190 6.35 20.95 -13.83
N LEU A 191 5.76 19.97 -14.54
CA LEU A 191 5.97 19.78 -15.97
C LEU A 191 5.51 21.00 -16.81
N ARG A 192 4.33 21.54 -16.50
CA ARG A 192 3.82 22.75 -17.18
C ARG A 192 4.77 23.93 -17.06
N ASN A 193 5.36 24.12 -15.88
CA ASN A 193 6.30 25.22 -15.61
C ASN A 193 7.71 24.94 -16.14
N ASN A 194 7.99 23.71 -16.61
CA ASN A 194 9.28 23.29 -17.16
C ASN A 194 9.11 22.59 -18.53
N PRO A 195 8.56 23.27 -19.55
CA PRO A 195 8.16 22.66 -20.83
C PRO A 195 9.32 22.09 -21.65
N CYS A 196 10.55 22.54 -21.41
CA CYS A 196 11.76 22.08 -22.14
C CYS A 196 12.12 20.60 -21.86
N LYS A 197 11.48 19.97 -20.90
CA LYS A 197 11.74 18.56 -20.53
C LYS A 197 11.21 17.54 -21.53
N GLY A 198 10.11 17.86 -22.25
CA GLY A 198 9.58 17.07 -23.35
C GLY A 198 9.10 15.65 -22.99
N LEU A 199 8.96 15.32 -21.69
CA LEU A 199 8.55 14.00 -21.24
C LEU A 199 7.10 13.71 -21.60
N ARG A 200 6.86 12.58 -22.24
CA ARG A 200 5.51 12.06 -22.54
C ARG A 200 4.98 11.30 -21.33
N VAL A 201 3.92 11.81 -20.73
CA VAL A 201 3.35 11.26 -19.48
C VAL A 201 1.94 10.74 -19.72
N CYS A 202 1.69 9.50 -19.34
CA CYS A 202 0.34 8.93 -19.27
C CYS A 202 -0.11 8.85 -17.81
N ILE A 203 -1.24 9.46 -17.50
CA ILE A 203 -1.89 9.36 -16.18
C ILE A 203 -3.18 8.55 -16.37
N VAL A 204 -3.28 7.38 -15.76
CA VAL A 204 -4.45 6.51 -15.85
C VAL A 204 -4.93 6.08 -14.47
N GLY A 205 -6.14 6.50 -14.10
CA GLY A 205 -6.69 6.17 -12.79
C GLY A 205 -7.95 6.94 -12.46
N ALA A 206 -8.83 6.33 -11.67
CA ALA A 206 -10.01 7.05 -11.21
C ALA A 206 -9.63 8.15 -10.22
N CYS A 207 -10.14 9.35 -10.46
CA CYS A 207 -10.07 10.51 -9.58
C CYS A 207 -11.46 10.76 -8.98
N PRO A 208 -11.76 10.29 -7.74
CA PRO A 208 -13.08 10.45 -7.13
C PRO A 208 -13.44 11.91 -6.83
N SER A 209 -12.44 12.79 -6.68
CA SER A 209 -12.64 14.22 -6.48
C SER A 209 -12.77 14.91 -7.83
N GLN A 210 -13.99 15.33 -8.18
CA GLN A 210 -14.24 16.07 -9.41
C GLN A 210 -13.40 17.36 -9.48
N SER A 211 -13.31 18.12 -8.38
CA SER A 211 -12.50 19.33 -8.32
C SER A 211 -11.01 19.07 -8.60
N LEU A 212 -10.46 17.94 -8.12
CA LEU A 212 -9.08 17.57 -8.43
C LEU A 212 -8.92 17.15 -9.90
N ALA A 213 -9.88 16.42 -10.44
CA ALA A 213 -9.84 16.02 -11.86
C ALA A 213 -9.88 17.23 -12.79
N GLU A 214 -10.74 18.20 -12.51
CA GLU A 214 -10.82 19.47 -13.25
C GLU A 214 -9.54 20.30 -13.11
N GLU A 215 -8.95 20.32 -11.90
CA GLU A 215 -7.67 20.99 -11.63
C GLU A 215 -6.53 20.37 -12.45
N ILE A 216 -6.42 19.03 -12.49
CA ILE A 216 -5.45 18.33 -13.32
C ILE A 216 -5.68 18.64 -14.80
N THR A 217 -6.92 18.57 -15.27
CA THR A 217 -7.27 18.82 -16.68
C THR A 217 -6.86 20.21 -17.14
N ARG A 218 -7.00 21.23 -16.30
CA ARG A 218 -6.58 22.62 -16.61
C ARG A 218 -5.06 22.80 -16.71
N GLU A 219 -4.31 21.92 -16.08
CA GLU A 219 -2.84 21.99 -16.03
C GLU A 219 -2.16 21.12 -17.09
N LEU A 220 -2.94 20.34 -17.89
CA LEU A 220 -2.38 19.47 -18.93
C LEU A 220 -1.63 20.26 -20.00
N THR A 221 -0.58 19.64 -20.54
CA THR A 221 0.15 20.07 -21.73
C THR A 221 0.00 19.04 -22.84
N ASP A 222 0.44 19.33 -24.05
CA ASP A 222 0.36 18.42 -25.19
C ASP A 222 1.10 17.09 -25.00
N THR A 223 2.03 17.04 -24.03
CA THR A 223 2.81 15.85 -23.68
C THR A 223 2.17 15.00 -22.57
N ILE A 224 1.06 15.44 -21.96
CA ILE A 224 0.43 14.77 -20.83
C ILE A 224 -0.96 14.25 -21.23
N THR A 225 -1.15 12.95 -21.18
CA THR A 225 -2.45 12.29 -21.36
C THR A 225 -3.05 11.95 -20.02
N PHE A 226 -4.30 12.35 -19.76
CA PHE A 226 -5.03 12.01 -18.54
C PHE A 226 -6.29 11.19 -18.85
N ILE A 227 -6.34 9.96 -18.35
CA ILE A 227 -7.44 9.00 -18.52
C ILE A 227 -8.08 8.76 -17.15
N ASN A 228 -9.18 9.50 -16.87
CA ASN A 228 -9.88 9.46 -15.57
C ASN A 228 -10.80 8.24 -15.46
N ARG A 229 -10.23 7.04 -15.41
CA ARG A 229 -10.91 5.79 -15.12
C ARG A 229 -9.96 4.75 -14.53
N SER A 230 -10.48 3.79 -13.76
CA SER A 230 -9.67 2.66 -13.32
C SER A 230 -9.46 1.68 -14.47
N PRO A 231 -8.21 1.39 -14.88
CA PRO A 231 -7.93 0.34 -15.84
C PRO A 231 -8.19 -1.06 -15.24
N SER A 232 -8.43 -2.07 -16.06
CA SER A 232 -8.26 -3.46 -15.66
C SER A 232 -6.77 -3.80 -15.51
N PHE A 233 -6.44 -4.96 -14.92
CA PHE A 233 -5.04 -5.37 -14.83
C PHE A 233 -4.45 -5.71 -16.21
N GLU A 234 -5.26 -6.19 -17.15
CA GLU A 234 -4.83 -6.46 -18.54
C GLU A 234 -4.56 -5.15 -19.30
N GLU A 235 -5.39 -4.13 -19.09
CA GLU A 235 -5.13 -2.79 -19.64
C GLU A 235 -3.87 -2.19 -19.02
N LEU A 236 -3.71 -2.35 -17.70
CA LEU A 236 -2.55 -1.83 -16.98
C LEU A 236 -1.25 -2.48 -17.46
N ALA A 237 -1.25 -3.79 -17.72
CA ALA A 237 -0.10 -4.48 -18.30
C ALA A 237 0.34 -3.81 -19.61
N ARG A 238 -0.61 -3.48 -20.51
CA ARG A 238 -0.32 -2.77 -21.76
C ARG A 238 0.24 -1.37 -21.54
N TYR A 239 -0.31 -0.60 -20.58
CA TYR A 239 0.25 0.72 -20.25
C TYR A 239 1.68 0.61 -19.70
N VAL A 240 1.96 -0.39 -18.86
CA VAL A 240 3.32 -0.64 -18.33
C VAL A 240 4.27 -1.02 -19.46
N GLU A 241 3.87 -1.92 -20.37
CA GLU A 241 4.67 -2.32 -21.54
C GLU A 241 4.99 -1.15 -22.48
N GLN A 242 4.07 -0.19 -22.61
CA GLN A 242 4.22 1.00 -23.44
C GLN A 242 4.95 2.16 -22.73
N SER A 243 5.42 1.97 -21.52
CA SER A 243 6.03 3.02 -20.71
C SER A 243 7.47 2.67 -20.31
N ALA A 244 8.37 3.67 -20.35
CA ALA A 244 9.73 3.46 -19.90
C ALA A 244 9.81 3.25 -18.38
N PHE A 245 9.01 4.00 -17.62
CA PHE A 245 8.93 3.92 -16.16
C PHE A 245 7.49 4.08 -15.66
N VAL A 246 7.21 3.50 -14.51
CA VAL A 246 6.08 3.89 -13.66
C VAL A 246 6.57 4.94 -12.67
N LEU A 247 5.92 6.10 -12.64
CA LEU A 247 6.20 7.16 -11.69
C LEU A 247 5.13 7.20 -10.60
N GLU A 248 5.57 7.21 -9.36
CA GLU A 248 4.73 7.45 -8.19
C GLU A 248 5.18 8.74 -7.50
N PRO A 249 4.60 9.91 -7.87
CA PRO A 249 5.07 11.22 -7.41
C PRO A 249 4.55 11.58 -6.02
N TYR A 250 4.44 10.61 -5.11
CA TYR A 250 3.94 10.83 -3.75
C TYR A 250 4.68 11.95 -3.03
N LYS A 251 3.94 12.65 -2.19
CA LYS A 251 4.55 13.53 -1.19
C LYS A 251 5.28 12.68 -0.16
N PRO A 252 6.57 12.93 0.12
CA PRO A 252 7.38 12.06 0.99
C PRO A 252 6.79 11.82 2.39
N GLU A 253 6.10 12.83 2.94
CA GLU A 253 5.44 12.76 4.25
C GLU A 253 4.18 11.90 4.27
N SER A 254 3.61 11.58 3.10
CA SER A 254 2.33 10.89 2.99
C SER A 254 2.45 9.37 2.82
N VAL A 255 3.59 8.86 2.40
CA VAL A 255 3.76 7.46 2.04
C VAL A 255 4.74 6.74 2.96
N LEU A 256 4.32 5.63 3.55
CA LEU A 256 5.18 4.66 4.23
C LEU A 256 5.40 3.45 3.32
N SER A 257 4.33 2.88 2.81
CA SER A 257 4.37 1.78 1.85
C SER A 257 3.35 2.01 0.73
N SER A 258 3.63 1.47 -0.46
CA SER A 258 2.76 1.59 -1.63
C SER A 258 2.44 0.23 -2.22
N GLY A 259 1.16 -0.13 -2.25
CA GLY A 259 0.68 -1.29 -2.99
C GLY A 259 0.85 -1.10 -4.50
N THR A 260 0.74 0.15 -5.00
CA THR A 260 0.95 0.49 -6.41
C THR A 260 2.40 0.20 -6.83
N LEU A 261 3.39 0.47 -5.97
CA LEU A 261 4.79 0.10 -6.19
C LEU A 261 4.93 -1.41 -6.44
N MET A 262 4.42 -2.24 -5.50
CA MET A 262 4.51 -3.69 -5.64
C MET A 262 3.75 -4.22 -6.86
N ASP A 263 2.56 -3.69 -7.11
CA ASP A 263 1.80 -4.08 -8.30
C ASP A 263 2.52 -3.66 -9.59
N SER A 264 3.18 -2.49 -9.64
CA SER A 264 4.00 -2.09 -10.78
C SER A 264 5.17 -3.04 -11.01
N LEU A 265 5.90 -3.40 -9.95
CA LEU A 265 6.98 -4.39 -10.01
C LEU A 265 6.47 -5.77 -10.47
N SER A 266 5.24 -6.13 -10.10
CA SER A 266 4.63 -7.40 -10.52
C SER A 266 4.46 -7.55 -12.04
N PHE A 267 4.42 -6.44 -12.77
CA PHE A 267 4.41 -6.39 -14.24
C PHE A 267 5.81 -6.27 -14.86
N GLY A 268 6.86 -6.19 -14.05
CA GLY A 268 8.24 -5.98 -14.51
C GLY A 268 8.58 -4.51 -14.82
N ALA A 269 7.82 -3.56 -14.26
CA ALA A 269 8.06 -2.13 -14.47
C ALA A 269 9.35 -1.65 -13.81
N LYS A 270 10.05 -0.71 -14.45
CA LYS A 270 10.99 0.17 -13.75
C LYS A 270 10.18 1.22 -13.01
N VAL A 271 10.49 1.48 -11.74
CA VAL A 271 9.69 2.39 -10.91
C VAL A 271 10.53 3.57 -10.43
N ILE A 272 9.95 4.77 -10.48
CA ILE A 272 10.49 5.98 -9.89
C ILE A 272 9.55 6.42 -8.77
N GLY A 273 10.07 6.69 -7.58
CA GLY A 273 9.28 7.14 -6.43
C GLY A 273 10.10 8.02 -5.47
N PRO A 274 9.48 8.59 -4.42
CA PRO A 274 10.19 9.45 -3.48
C PRO A 274 11.22 8.68 -2.64
N ASP A 275 12.33 9.35 -2.25
CA ASP A 275 13.39 8.76 -1.40
C ASP A 275 12.90 8.58 0.06
N THR A 276 11.87 7.75 0.24
CA THR A 276 11.24 7.52 1.54
C THR A 276 10.47 6.20 1.58
N GLY A 277 10.23 5.67 2.78
CA GLY A 277 9.42 4.50 3.02
C GLY A 277 9.86 3.29 2.20
N SER A 278 8.89 2.54 1.69
CA SER A 278 9.16 1.35 0.89
C SER A 278 9.94 1.62 -0.40
N PHE A 279 9.82 2.79 -1.03
CA PHE A 279 10.60 3.12 -2.24
C PHE A 279 12.09 3.06 -1.97
N LYS A 280 12.54 3.60 -0.82
CA LYS A 280 13.93 3.56 -0.40
C LYS A 280 14.42 2.12 -0.16
N ASP A 281 13.58 1.27 0.45
CA ASP A 281 13.90 -0.13 0.69
C ASP A 281 14.06 -0.90 -0.61
N TYR A 282 13.13 -0.72 -1.56
CA TYR A 282 13.15 -1.40 -2.85
C TYR A 282 14.25 -0.88 -3.78
N ALA A 283 14.67 0.39 -3.66
CA ALA A 283 15.81 0.93 -4.40
C ALA A 283 17.16 0.29 -3.99
N GLN A 284 17.22 -0.31 -2.79
CA GLN A 284 18.39 -1.06 -2.32
C GLN A 284 18.39 -2.53 -2.82
N GLU A 285 17.28 -3.02 -3.36
CA GLU A 285 17.16 -4.37 -3.90
C GLU A 285 17.73 -4.42 -5.31
N LYS A 286 18.95 -4.98 -5.43
CA LYS A 286 19.72 -5.01 -6.69
C LYS A 286 19.05 -5.78 -7.83
N ARG A 287 18.08 -6.64 -7.52
CA ARG A 287 17.31 -7.41 -8.51
C ARG A 287 16.24 -6.58 -9.22
N LEU A 288 15.91 -5.38 -8.68
CA LEU A 288 14.83 -4.53 -9.14
C LEU A 288 15.34 -3.19 -9.71
N ASN A 289 14.58 -2.65 -10.65
CA ASN A 289 14.84 -1.33 -11.20
C ASN A 289 13.92 -0.29 -10.49
N VAL A 290 14.26 0.06 -9.25
CA VAL A 290 13.59 1.09 -8.47
C VAL A 290 14.55 2.24 -8.23
N TYR A 291 14.12 3.45 -8.55
CA TYR A 291 14.91 4.67 -8.44
C TYR A 291 14.15 5.66 -7.56
N THR A 292 14.89 6.42 -6.76
CA THR A 292 14.28 7.39 -5.86
C THR A 292 14.67 8.82 -6.21
N PHE A 293 13.73 9.75 -5.96
CA PHE A 293 13.95 11.19 -6.12
C PHE A 293 13.62 11.93 -4.82
N ARG A 294 14.25 13.08 -4.61
CA ARG A 294 13.97 14.05 -3.55
C ARG A 294 13.33 15.31 -4.09
N ASP A 295 13.63 15.62 -5.35
CA ASP A 295 13.09 16.76 -6.09
C ASP A 295 12.65 16.29 -7.48
N TYR A 296 11.60 16.86 -8.04
CA TYR A 296 11.08 16.49 -9.36
C TYR A 296 12.11 16.68 -10.50
N ARG A 297 13.10 17.55 -10.33
CA ARG A 297 14.21 17.73 -11.29
C ARG A 297 15.03 16.47 -11.49
N GLU A 298 15.19 15.66 -10.43
CA GLU A 298 15.94 14.41 -10.49
C GLU A 298 15.22 13.33 -11.35
N ILE A 299 13.90 13.45 -11.54
CA ILE A 299 13.13 12.50 -12.36
C ILE A 299 13.62 12.50 -13.81
N ASP A 300 13.91 13.67 -14.37
CA ASP A 300 14.42 13.80 -15.75
C ASP A 300 15.79 13.16 -15.90
N GLU A 301 16.66 13.36 -14.90
CA GLU A 301 17.99 12.76 -14.85
C GLU A 301 17.89 11.23 -14.74
N ILE A 302 16.98 10.73 -13.91
CA ILE A 302 16.71 9.28 -13.76
C ILE A 302 16.22 8.71 -15.09
N VAL A 303 15.25 9.35 -15.73
CA VAL A 303 14.71 8.89 -17.02
C VAL A 303 15.82 8.86 -18.07
N THR A 304 16.61 9.90 -18.19
CA THR A 304 17.71 9.98 -19.16
C THR A 304 18.76 8.91 -18.90
N ARG A 305 19.17 8.73 -17.65
CA ARG A 305 20.26 7.85 -17.27
C ARG A 305 19.89 6.37 -17.34
N TYR A 306 18.66 6.02 -16.97
CA TYR A 306 18.25 4.62 -16.73
C TYR A 306 17.21 4.09 -17.73
N ARG A 307 16.86 4.87 -18.76
CA ARG A 307 15.89 4.47 -19.78
C ARG A 307 16.26 3.10 -20.40
N ASP A 308 17.50 2.94 -20.80
CA ASP A 308 17.99 1.77 -21.53
C ASP A 308 18.54 0.67 -20.60
N CYS A 309 18.52 0.89 -19.27
CA CYS A 309 18.91 -0.15 -18.33
C CYS A 309 17.99 -1.38 -18.45
N PRO A 310 18.56 -2.58 -18.63
CA PRO A 310 17.75 -3.79 -18.78
C PRO A 310 17.02 -4.15 -17.48
N VAL A 311 15.86 -4.79 -17.63
CA VAL A 311 15.14 -5.41 -16.50
C VAL A 311 15.66 -6.85 -16.34
N SER A 312 16.09 -7.20 -15.13
CA SER A 312 16.44 -8.59 -14.78
C SER A 312 15.17 -9.40 -14.51
N TRP A 313 14.61 -10.03 -15.55
CA TRP A 313 13.37 -10.81 -15.44
C TRP A 313 13.46 -11.95 -14.43
N GLU A 314 14.63 -12.60 -14.34
CA GLU A 314 14.89 -13.63 -13.32
C GLU A 314 14.88 -13.01 -11.93
N GLY A 315 15.62 -11.92 -11.73
CA GLY A 315 15.65 -11.21 -10.45
C GLY A 315 14.27 -10.75 -9.98
N TYR A 316 13.45 -10.24 -10.92
CA TYR A 316 12.05 -9.86 -10.59
C TYR A 316 11.22 -11.09 -10.20
N ARG A 317 11.33 -12.20 -10.95
CA ARG A 317 10.60 -13.45 -10.65
C ARG A 317 10.94 -13.97 -9.27
N ASP A 318 12.22 -14.06 -8.95
CA ASP A 318 12.70 -14.54 -7.65
C ASP A 318 12.21 -13.64 -6.51
N PHE A 319 12.31 -12.31 -6.70
CA PHE A 319 11.83 -11.36 -5.71
C PHE A 319 10.32 -11.45 -5.48
N LEU A 320 9.53 -11.57 -6.56
CA LEU A 320 8.07 -11.70 -6.48
C LEU A 320 7.64 -13.02 -5.85
N GLU A 321 8.36 -14.12 -6.11
CA GLU A 321 8.10 -15.41 -5.48
C GLU A 321 8.40 -15.35 -3.98
N GLU A 322 9.56 -14.83 -3.59
CA GLU A 322 9.94 -14.66 -2.18
C GLU A 322 8.91 -13.81 -1.40
N ASN A 323 8.33 -12.80 -2.04
CA ASN A 323 7.39 -11.85 -1.45
C ASN A 323 5.94 -12.06 -1.93
N SER A 324 5.63 -13.29 -2.35
CA SER A 324 4.27 -13.69 -2.73
C SER A 324 3.33 -13.76 -1.51
N TRP A 325 2.02 -13.67 -1.76
CA TRP A 325 1.02 -13.81 -0.71
C TRP A 325 1.12 -15.12 0.09
N PRO A 326 1.34 -16.31 -0.52
CA PRO A 326 1.54 -17.54 0.26
C PRO A 326 2.75 -17.48 1.19
N ASN A 327 3.88 -16.92 0.74
CA ASN A 327 5.07 -16.75 1.56
C ASN A 327 4.85 -15.74 2.68
N PHE A 328 4.14 -14.66 2.41
CA PHE A 328 3.75 -13.68 3.42
C PHE A 328 2.89 -14.32 4.51
N GLY A 329 1.86 -15.09 4.14
CA GLY A 329 1.01 -15.81 5.09
C GLY A 329 1.81 -16.74 6.00
N ARG A 330 2.75 -17.53 5.44
CA ARG A 330 3.65 -18.41 6.23
C ARG A 330 4.49 -17.62 7.23
N ARG A 331 5.13 -16.53 6.79
CA ARG A 331 5.93 -15.67 7.68
C ARG A 331 5.11 -15.05 8.80
N VAL A 332 3.87 -14.61 8.52
CA VAL A 332 2.97 -14.08 9.57
C VAL A 332 2.64 -15.14 10.60
N VAL A 333 2.32 -16.37 10.17
CA VAL A 333 2.04 -17.50 11.09
C VAL A 333 3.26 -17.82 11.95
N GLU A 334 4.46 -17.85 11.37
CA GLU A 334 5.72 -18.10 12.10
C GLU A 334 6.01 -17.00 13.13
N LEU A 335 5.82 -15.72 12.78
CA LEU A 335 6.01 -14.61 13.70
C LEU A 335 5.02 -14.66 14.86
N VAL A 336 3.76 -14.95 14.58
CA VAL A 336 2.73 -15.08 15.61
C VAL A 336 3.01 -16.25 16.58
N LYS A 337 3.61 -17.34 16.11
CA LYS A 337 4.00 -18.45 16.99
C LYS A 337 5.11 -18.08 17.97
N LYS A 338 5.97 -17.12 17.59
CA LYS A 338 7.13 -16.66 18.41
C LYS A 338 6.79 -15.56 19.40
N CYS A 339 5.64 -14.88 19.25
CA CYS A 339 5.17 -13.82 20.17
C CYS A 339 4.59 -14.43 21.51
#